data_abc30821fa73b4f14b3e8770508e8e3d
#
_entry.id   abc30821fa73b4f14b3e8770508e8e3d
#
_cell.length_a   1.000
_cell.length_b   1.000
_cell.length_c   1.000
_cell.angle_alpha   90.00
_cell.angle_beta   90.00
_cell.angle_gamma   90.00
#
_symmetry.space_group_name_H-M   'P 1'
#
loop_
_entity.id
_entity.type
_entity.pdbx_description
1 polymer ?
#
loop_
_entity_poly.entity_id
_entity_poly.type
_entity_poly.pdbx_seq_one_letter_code
_entity_poly.pdbx_strand_id
1 'polypeptide(L)'
;MSKDLILGLDLGTSSIKAILIDQSGTLIKKSEAKLPIRRFDNQVEQDCNEYKRALIEITTECQDFLLRIAAIGLSGQTPSLLGIDDFGNPTFPTLIWQDNRANLEAQELERESGNPWNLIGTSLPWSASACPAKMLWISRNNPHWISKTRWLLQPKDYLGFLLTGEAISDPWSTKGLCNVRNRSSIDKLFEFCGWNPRVMPKLQDGFQTRGKVTRAASELTGLPEGLEVS
;
A
#
# COMPACT_ATOMS: atom_id res chain seq x y z
N MET A 1 24.68 -21.21 -0.92
CA MET A 1 23.90 -21.21 -2.17
C MET A 1 24.02 -19.84 -2.83
N SER A 2 24.10 -19.78 -4.17
CA SER A 2 24.12 -18.50 -4.88
C SER A 2 22.76 -17.83 -4.75
N LYS A 3 22.73 -16.52 -4.48
CA LYS A 3 21.51 -15.70 -4.51
C LYS A 3 21.35 -15.19 -5.95
N ASP A 4 20.54 -15.88 -6.74
CA ASP A 4 20.42 -15.71 -8.19
C ASP A 4 18.98 -15.46 -8.66
N LEU A 5 18.00 -15.40 -7.73
CA LEU A 5 16.60 -15.20 -8.04
C LEU A 5 16.08 -13.85 -7.53
N ILE A 6 15.11 -13.28 -8.23
CA ILE A 6 14.34 -12.11 -7.82
C ILE A 6 12.90 -12.54 -7.60
N LEU A 7 12.32 -12.16 -6.46
CA LEU A 7 10.91 -12.35 -6.15
C LEU A 7 10.15 -11.06 -6.45
N GLY A 8 9.26 -11.08 -7.43
CA GLY A 8 8.28 -10.01 -7.67
C GLY A 8 6.95 -10.35 -7.00
N LEU A 9 6.41 -9.41 -6.21
CA LEU A 9 5.11 -9.51 -5.56
C LEU A 9 4.19 -8.40 -6.08
N ASP A 10 3.04 -8.77 -6.64
CA ASP A 10 1.99 -7.83 -7.04
C ASP A 10 0.73 -8.05 -6.21
N LEU A 11 0.44 -7.11 -5.30
CA LEU A 11 -0.78 -7.11 -4.51
C LEU A 11 -1.91 -6.48 -5.34
N GLY A 12 -2.55 -7.30 -6.16
CA GLY A 12 -3.71 -6.91 -6.95
C GLY A 12 -5.01 -6.85 -6.12
N THR A 13 -6.11 -6.60 -6.80
CA THR A 13 -7.43 -6.49 -6.15
C THR A 13 -7.98 -7.84 -5.67
N SER A 14 -7.79 -8.92 -6.44
CA SER A 14 -8.36 -10.24 -6.16
C SER A 14 -7.36 -11.26 -5.64
N SER A 15 -6.07 -10.95 -5.70
CA SER A 15 -5.00 -11.86 -5.29
C SER A 15 -3.67 -11.13 -5.13
N ILE A 16 -2.77 -11.71 -4.33
CA ILE A 16 -1.35 -11.46 -4.46
C ILE A 16 -0.80 -12.44 -5.48
N LYS A 17 -0.10 -11.93 -6.48
CA LYS A 17 0.64 -12.73 -7.45
C LYS A 17 2.12 -12.63 -7.19
N ALA A 18 2.82 -13.73 -7.34
CA ALA A 18 4.26 -13.79 -7.20
C ALA A 18 4.90 -14.43 -8.42
N ILE A 19 6.06 -13.91 -8.79
CA ILE A 19 6.95 -14.52 -9.78
C ILE A 19 8.35 -14.64 -9.19
N LEU A 20 9.00 -15.75 -9.46
CA LEU A 20 10.43 -15.93 -9.29
C LEU A 20 11.08 -15.95 -10.66
N ILE A 21 12.03 -15.06 -10.89
CA ILE A 21 12.82 -14.98 -12.11
C ILE A 21 14.29 -15.07 -11.79
N ASP A 22 15.08 -15.61 -12.72
CA ASP A 22 16.53 -15.58 -12.61
C ASP A 22 17.13 -14.29 -13.21
N GLN A 23 18.45 -14.15 -13.17
CA GLN A 23 19.16 -12.98 -13.69
C GLN A 23 19.01 -12.78 -15.20
N SER A 24 18.63 -13.80 -15.96
CA SER A 24 18.33 -13.70 -17.39
C SER A 24 16.89 -13.25 -17.68
N GLY A 25 16.04 -13.15 -16.64
CA GLY A 25 14.61 -12.88 -16.77
C GLY A 25 13.78 -14.14 -17.03
N THR A 26 14.39 -15.33 -16.95
CA THR A 26 13.67 -16.60 -17.10
C THR A 26 12.75 -16.83 -15.91
N LEU A 27 11.48 -17.13 -16.21
CA LEU A 27 10.50 -17.45 -15.18
C LEU A 27 10.78 -18.83 -14.58
N ILE A 28 11.02 -18.88 -13.27
CA ILE A 28 11.28 -20.11 -12.52
C ILE A 28 9.98 -20.62 -11.87
N LYS A 29 9.18 -19.72 -11.27
CA LYS A 29 7.94 -20.09 -10.59
C LYS A 29 6.92 -18.96 -10.62
N LYS A 30 5.65 -19.33 -10.63
CA LYS A 30 4.50 -18.45 -10.34
C LYS A 30 3.73 -19.00 -9.14
N SER A 31 3.21 -18.10 -8.32
CA SER A 31 2.29 -18.41 -7.23
C SER A 31 1.19 -17.36 -7.17
N GLU A 32 0.03 -17.71 -6.65
CA GLU A 32 -1.11 -16.81 -6.51
C GLU A 32 -1.91 -17.16 -5.27
N ALA A 33 -2.08 -16.19 -4.36
CA ALA A 33 -2.93 -16.31 -3.18
C ALA A 33 -4.12 -15.38 -3.28
N LYS A 34 -5.33 -15.90 -3.15
CA LYS A 34 -6.58 -15.15 -3.31
C LYS A 34 -6.83 -14.20 -2.13
N LEU A 35 -7.42 -13.05 -2.43
CA LEU A 35 -7.82 -12.03 -1.48
C LEU A 35 -9.34 -11.86 -1.50
N PRO A 36 -10.03 -12.09 -0.36
CA PRO A 36 -11.45 -11.82 -0.24
C PRO A 36 -11.75 -10.32 -0.38
N ILE A 37 -12.86 -10.01 -1.02
CA ILE A 37 -13.40 -8.64 -1.13
C ILE A 37 -14.75 -8.63 -0.42
N ARG A 38 -14.93 -7.70 0.51
CA ARG A 38 -16.23 -7.44 1.16
C ARG A 38 -16.93 -6.32 0.38
N ARG A 39 -18.18 -6.56 -0.01
CA ARG A 39 -19.02 -5.61 -0.73
C ARG A 39 -20.32 -5.40 0.01
N PHE A 40 -20.65 -4.16 0.29
CA PHE A 40 -21.91 -3.76 0.89
C PHE A 40 -22.32 -2.40 0.31
N ASP A 41 -23.39 -2.38 -0.45
CA ASP A 41 -23.85 -1.19 -1.22
C ASP A 41 -22.71 -0.57 -2.04
N ASN A 42 -22.36 0.68 -1.73
CA ASN A 42 -21.27 1.43 -2.36
C ASN A 42 -19.91 1.26 -1.69
N GLN A 43 -19.84 0.41 -0.66
CA GLN A 43 -18.61 0.14 0.10
C GLN A 43 -17.91 -1.11 -0.44
N VAL A 44 -16.61 -1.00 -0.68
CA VAL A 44 -15.79 -2.12 -1.15
C VAL A 44 -14.48 -2.14 -0.38
N GLU A 45 -14.32 -3.17 0.45
CA GLU A 45 -13.26 -3.27 1.44
C GLU A 45 -12.48 -4.57 1.34
N GLN A 46 -11.26 -4.54 1.87
CA GLN A 46 -10.48 -5.73 2.14
C GLN A 46 -9.96 -5.72 3.59
N ASP A 47 -9.86 -6.90 4.18
CA ASP A 47 -9.22 -7.09 5.47
C ASP A 47 -7.70 -7.12 5.28
N CYS A 48 -6.97 -6.20 5.93
CA CYS A 48 -5.51 -6.14 5.84
C CYS A 48 -4.83 -7.43 6.35
N ASN A 49 -5.46 -8.18 7.26
CA ASN A 49 -4.93 -9.46 7.73
C ASN A 49 -4.85 -10.51 6.61
N GLU A 50 -5.72 -10.40 5.60
CA GLU A 50 -5.67 -11.25 4.43
C GLU A 50 -4.42 -11.02 3.57
N TYR A 51 -3.86 -9.82 3.57
CA TYR A 51 -2.58 -9.54 2.89
C TYR A 51 -1.42 -10.29 3.56
N LYS A 52 -1.40 -10.28 4.90
CA LYS A 52 -0.42 -11.03 5.68
C LYS A 52 -0.56 -12.54 5.46
N ARG A 53 -1.79 -13.07 5.51
CA ARG A 53 -2.07 -14.49 5.23
C ARG A 53 -1.59 -14.88 3.82
N ALA A 54 -1.96 -14.08 2.81
CA ALA A 54 -1.60 -14.35 1.43
C ALA A 54 -0.08 -14.27 1.18
N LEU A 55 0.62 -13.35 1.86
CA LEU A 55 2.09 -13.30 1.81
C LEU A 55 2.72 -14.58 2.35
N ILE A 56 2.24 -15.09 3.49
CA ILE A 56 2.72 -16.35 4.08
C ILE A 56 2.44 -17.53 3.14
N GLU A 57 1.25 -17.59 2.54
CA GLU A 57 0.88 -18.64 1.58
C GLU A 57 1.85 -18.65 0.38
N ILE A 58 2.11 -17.49 -0.22
CA ILE A 58 3.06 -17.32 -1.34
C ILE A 58 4.47 -17.77 -0.96
N THR A 59 4.96 -17.36 0.20
CA THR A 59 6.32 -17.72 0.62
C THR A 59 6.44 -19.20 0.95
N THR A 60 5.40 -19.80 1.52
CA THR A 60 5.34 -21.26 1.76
C THR A 60 5.37 -22.03 0.44
N GLU A 61 4.63 -21.61 -0.58
CA GLU A 61 4.69 -22.24 -1.91
C GLU A 61 6.07 -22.10 -2.57
N CYS A 62 6.83 -21.07 -2.21
CA CYS A 62 8.17 -20.80 -2.73
C CYS A 62 9.30 -21.34 -1.84
N GLN A 63 9.00 -22.12 -0.81
CA GLN A 63 9.97 -22.52 0.24
C GLN A 63 11.28 -23.09 -0.28
N ASP A 64 11.26 -23.88 -1.36
CA ASP A 64 12.46 -24.51 -1.95
C ASP A 64 13.44 -23.50 -2.59
N PHE A 65 12.97 -22.27 -2.83
CA PHE A 65 13.71 -21.22 -3.51
C PHE A 65 14.13 -20.06 -2.59
N LEU A 66 13.59 -19.96 -1.38
CA LEU A 66 13.75 -18.77 -0.52
C LEU A 66 15.21 -18.39 -0.28
N LEU A 67 16.08 -19.37 -0.08
CA LEU A 67 17.53 -19.13 0.16
C LEU A 67 18.28 -18.62 -1.08
N ARG A 68 17.70 -18.77 -2.26
CA ARG A 68 18.25 -18.29 -3.53
C ARG A 68 17.79 -16.88 -3.90
N ILE A 69 16.83 -16.31 -3.18
CA ILE A 69 16.31 -14.96 -3.46
C ILE A 69 17.38 -13.93 -3.12
N ALA A 70 17.68 -13.05 -4.08
CA ALA A 70 18.63 -11.95 -3.94
C ALA A 70 17.94 -10.65 -3.53
N ALA A 71 16.71 -10.40 -4.05
CA ALA A 71 15.94 -9.20 -3.79
C ALA A 71 14.44 -9.45 -3.97
N ILE A 72 13.61 -8.56 -3.38
CA ILE A 72 12.16 -8.55 -3.51
C ILE A 72 11.74 -7.22 -4.14
N GLY A 73 10.92 -7.29 -5.20
CA GLY A 73 10.25 -6.14 -5.80
C GLY A 73 8.74 -6.15 -5.48
N LEU A 74 8.19 -4.98 -5.13
CA LEU A 74 6.78 -4.83 -4.76
C LEU A 74 6.01 -4.00 -5.79
N SER A 75 4.84 -4.47 -6.15
CA SER A 75 3.83 -3.76 -6.92
C SER A 75 2.46 -3.96 -6.28
N GLY A 76 1.46 -3.17 -6.70
CA GLY A 76 0.10 -3.41 -6.22
C GLY A 76 -0.92 -2.39 -6.66
N GLN A 77 -2.17 -2.68 -6.29
CA GLN A 77 -3.33 -1.84 -6.60
C GLN A 77 -3.24 -0.45 -5.98
N THR A 78 -3.64 0.54 -6.74
CA THR A 78 -3.84 1.94 -6.33
C THR A 78 -5.03 2.53 -7.10
N PRO A 79 -5.71 3.59 -6.60
CA PRO A 79 -5.62 4.18 -5.27
C PRO A 79 -6.45 3.39 -4.25
N SER A 80 -5.83 2.95 -3.20
CA SER A 80 -6.48 2.34 -2.04
C SER A 80 -6.02 3.08 -0.79
N LEU A 81 -6.72 2.93 0.32
CA LEU A 81 -6.35 3.59 1.57
C LEU A 81 -6.49 2.61 2.71
N LEU A 82 -5.43 2.41 3.46
CA LEU A 82 -5.43 1.70 4.73
C LEU A 82 -4.64 2.48 5.77
N GLY A 83 -5.02 2.35 7.02
CA GLY A 83 -4.32 2.93 8.15
C GLY A 83 -3.73 1.85 9.03
N ILE A 84 -2.55 2.11 9.58
CA ILE A 84 -1.92 1.27 10.59
C ILE A 84 -1.52 2.10 11.81
N ASP A 85 -1.47 1.45 12.98
CA ASP A 85 -0.92 2.03 14.20
C ASP A 85 0.62 1.95 14.24
N ASP A 86 1.24 2.36 15.35
CA ASP A 86 2.69 2.30 15.55
C ASP A 86 3.27 0.87 15.52
N PHE A 87 2.44 -0.14 15.74
CA PHE A 87 2.82 -1.56 15.75
C PHE A 87 2.54 -2.27 14.42
N GLY A 88 1.97 -1.55 13.44
CA GLY A 88 1.58 -2.11 12.14
C GLY A 88 0.23 -2.82 12.13
N ASN A 89 -0.57 -2.69 13.20
CA ASN A 89 -1.93 -3.23 13.20
C ASN A 89 -2.86 -2.33 12.39
N PRO A 90 -3.72 -2.91 11.53
CA PRO A 90 -4.71 -2.14 10.80
C PRO A 90 -5.66 -1.39 11.74
N THR A 91 -5.90 -0.11 11.46
CA THR A 91 -6.82 0.74 12.24
C THR A 91 -8.22 0.81 11.64
N PHE A 92 -8.33 0.44 10.36
CA PHE A 92 -9.58 0.27 9.62
C PHE A 92 -9.38 -0.67 8.41
N PRO A 93 -10.46 -1.21 7.82
CA PRO A 93 -10.38 -2.04 6.62
C PRO A 93 -9.78 -1.25 5.45
N THR A 94 -9.04 -1.89 4.56
CA THR A 94 -8.56 -1.24 3.34
C THR A 94 -9.74 -0.80 2.48
N LEU A 95 -9.88 0.50 2.25
CA LEU A 95 -10.84 1.07 1.32
C LEU A 95 -10.21 1.02 -0.09
N ILE A 96 -10.58 0.01 -0.89
CA ILE A 96 -9.93 -0.22 -2.18
C ILE A 96 -10.42 0.75 -3.26
N TRP A 97 -9.80 0.76 -4.42
CA TRP A 97 -10.09 1.69 -5.52
C TRP A 97 -11.52 1.59 -6.07
N GLN A 98 -12.21 0.45 -5.86
CA GLN A 98 -13.60 0.22 -6.25
C GLN A 98 -14.62 0.79 -5.24
N ASP A 99 -14.15 1.29 -4.10
CA ASP A 99 -15.00 1.85 -3.06
C ASP A 99 -15.54 3.22 -3.48
N ASN A 100 -16.85 3.37 -3.47
CA ASN A 100 -17.55 4.56 -3.91
C ASN A 100 -18.28 5.32 -2.77
N ARG A 101 -18.00 4.96 -1.48
CA ARG A 101 -18.66 5.61 -0.35
C ARG A 101 -18.40 7.11 -0.26
N ALA A 102 -17.25 7.57 -0.74
CA ALA A 102 -16.80 8.96 -0.63
C ALA A 102 -17.17 9.84 -1.85
N ASN A 103 -18.27 9.52 -2.57
CA ASN A 103 -18.69 10.29 -3.75
C ASN A 103 -19.04 11.74 -3.43
N LEU A 104 -19.71 12.00 -2.30
CA LEU A 104 -20.09 13.37 -1.90
C LEU A 104 -18.85 14.17 -1.50
N GLU A 105 -17.93 13.55 -0.81
CA GLU A 105 -16.64 14.13 -0.41
C GLU A 105 -15.77 14.45 -1.62
N ALA A 106 -15.79 13.62 -2.66
CA ALA A 106 -15.09 13.90 -3.91
C ALA A 106 -15.63 15.15 -4.62
N GLN A 107 -16.95 15.30 -4.69
CA GLN A 107 -17.60 16.50 -5.26
C GLN A 107 -17.28 17.76 -4.43
N GLU A 108 -17.23 17.64 -3.13
CA GLU A 108 -16.85 18.75 -2.25
C GLU A 108 -15.38 19.15 -2.45
N LEU A 109 -14.47 18.18 -2.52
CA LEU A 109 -13.06 18.44 -2.83
C LEU A 109 -12.90 19.17 -4.17
N GLU A 110 -13.64 18.79 -5.19
CA GLU A 110 -13.58 19.47 -6.49
C GLU A 110 -14.03 20.93 -6.38
N ARG A 111 -15.09 21.18 -5.63
CA ARG A 111 -15.65 22.52 -5.44
C ARG A 111 -14.75 23.43 -4.59
N GLU A 112 -14.18 22.89 -3.48
CA GLU A 112 -13.45 23.68 -2.49
C GLU A 112 -11.95 23.73 -2.75
N SER A 113 -11.35 22.64 -3.29
CA SER A 113 -9.91 22.55 -3.53
C SER A 113 -9.51 22.87 -4.96
N GLY A 114 -10.47 22.96 -5.87
CA GLY A 114 -10.23 23.23 -7.28
C GLY A 114 -9.56 22.09 -8.03
N ASN A 115 -8.84 22.45 -9.09
CA ASN A 115 -8.24 21.47 -10.00
C ASN A 115 -7.12 20.67 -9.32
N PRO A 116 -7.20 19.32 -9.30
CA PRO A 116 -6.17 18.44 -8.75
C PRO A 116 -4.76 18.70 -9.30
N TRP A 117 -4.64 19.11 -10.56
CA TRP A 117 -3.36 19.43 -11.17
C TRP A 117 -2.53 20.44 -10.37
N ASN A 118 -3.18 21.44 -9.79
CA ASN A 118 -2.49 22.48 -9.03
C ASN A 118 -2.03 21.98 -7.65
N LEU A 119 -2.75 21.04 -7.06
CA LEU A 119 -2.46 20.51 -5.72
C LEU A 119 -1.58 19.26 -5.76
N ILE A 120 -2.02 18.25 -6.50
CA ILE A 120 -1.36 16.93 -6.49
C ILE A 120 -0.43 16.72 -7.70
N GLY A 121 -0.38 17.67 -8.63
CA GLY A 121 0.54 17.65 -9.77
C GLY A 121 0.18 16.64 -10.87
N THR A 122 -1.04 16.10 -10.87
CA THR A 122 -1.57 15.20 -11.89
C THR A 122 -2.97 15.63 -12.34
N SER A 123 -3.40 15.13 -13.50
CA SER A 123 -4.74 15.36 -14.04
C SER A 123 -5.79 14.36 -13.54
N LEU A 124 -5.49 13.59 -12.50
CA LEU A 124 -6.45 12.66 -11.91
C LEU A 124 -7.62 13.46 -11.30
N PRO A 125 -8.87 13.15 -11.65
CA PRO A 125 -10.02 13.84 -11.09
C PRO A 125 -10.19 13.49 -9.61
N TRP A 126 -10.85 14.39 -8.87
CA TRP A 126 -11.39 14.04 -7.57
C TRP A 126 -12.49 12.99 -7.76
N SER A 127 -12.27 11.79 -7.33
CA SER A 127 -13.22 10.67 -7.39
C SER A 127 -13.36 10.04 -6.01
N ALA A 128 -14.40 9.26 -5.81
CA ALA A 128 -14.59 8.52 -4.55
C ALA A 128 -13.39 7.61 -4.20
N SER A 129 -12.67 7.14 -5.22
CA SER A 129 -11.47 6.32 -5.01
C SER A 129 -10.24 7.11 -4.58
N ALA A 130 -10.21 8.44 -4.77
CA ALA A 130 -9.09 9.28 -4.36
C ALA A 130 -8.88 9.24 -2.83
N CYS A 131 -7.62 9.13 -2.40
CA CYS A 131 -7.30 9.08 -0.98
C CYS A 131 -7.88 10.25 -0.18
N PRO A 132 -7.80 11.52 -0.63
CA PRO A 132 -8.39 12.64 0.11
C PRO A 132 -9.92 12.55 0.28
N ALA A 133 -10.65 12.04 -0.72
CA ALA A 133 -12.10 11.83 -0.57
C ALA A 133 -12.41 10.80 0.52
N LYS A 134 -11.69 9.67 0.53
CA LYS A 134 -11.81 8.66 1.59
C LYS A 134 -11.41 9.20 2.96
N MET A 135 -10.36 10.03 3.03
CA MET A 135 -9.94 10.68 4.28
C MET A 135 -11.05 11.59 4.83
N LEU A 136 -11.65 12.43 3.97
CA LEU A 136 -12.74 13.31 4.35
C LEU A 136 -13.98 12.52 4.81
N TRP A 137 -14.30 11.42 4.12
CA TRP A 137 -15.38 10.52 4.53
C TRP A 137 -15.10 9.89 5.91
N ILE A 138 -13.87 9.41 6.15
CA ILE A 138 -13.48 8.83 7.45
C ILE A 138 -13.64 9.85 8.57
N SER A 139 -13.21 11.10 8.38
CA SER A 139 -13.30 12.12 9.42
C SER A 139 -14.74 12.43 9.84
N ARG A 140 -15.68 12.24 8.95
CA ARG A 140 -17.11 12.48 9.20
C ARG A 140 -17.84 11.28 9.79
N ASN A 141 -17.49 10.09 9.34
CA ASN A 141 -18.25 8.89 9.66
C ASN A 141 -17.56 8.00 10.70
N ASN A 142 -16.24 8.01 10.77
CA ASN A 142 -15.44 7.16 11.66
C ASN A 142 -14.22 7.90 12.26
N PRO A 143 -14.40 9.04 12.93
CA PRO A 143 -13.28 9.88 13.41
C PRO A 143 -12.37 9.15 14.39
N HIS A 144 -12.86 8.10 15.07
CA HIS A 144 -12.07 7.28 15.98
C HIS A 144 -10.98 6.46 15.25
N TRP A 145 -11.07 6.26 13.94
CA TRP A 145 -10.00 5.63 13.16
C TRP A 145 -8.80 6.55 13.04
N ILE A 146 -9.02 7.87 12.94
CA ILE A 146 -7.96 8.88 12.78
C ILE A 146 -7.03 8.85 14.00
N SER A 147 -7.61 8.86 15.21
CA SER A 147 -6.83 8.91 16.45
C SER A 147 -5.95 7.69 16.69
N LYS A 148 -6.26 6.56 16.04
CA LYS A 148 -5.51 5.31 16.13
C LYS A 148 -4.46 5.17 15.02
N THR A 149 -4.58 5.96 13.93
CA THR A 149 -3.76 5.79 12.74
C THR A 149 -2.45 6.55 12.87
N ARG A 150 -1.35 5.82 12.75
CA ARG A 150 0.00 6.38 12.68
C ARG A 150 0.44 6.62 11.24
N TRP A 151 0.11 5.69 10.33
CA TRP A 151 0.50 5.76 8.92
C TRP A 151 -0.67 5.47 7.99
N LEU A 152 -0.81 6.25 6.92
CA LEU A 152 -1.69 5.97 5.79
C LEU A 152 -0.87 5.34 4.65
N LEU A 153 -1.23 4.16 4.22
CA LEU A 153 -0.47 3.36 3.25
C LEU A 153 -1.34 2.91 2.08
N GLN A 154 -0.68 2.55 0.99
CA GLN A 154 -1.26 1.71 -0.07
C GLN A 154 -1.04 0.23 0.27
N PRO A 155 -1.81 -0.71 -0.31
CA PRO A 155 -1.65 -2.14 -0.03
C PRO A 155 -0.23 -2.67 -0.22
N LYS A 156 0.46 -2.29 -1.31
CA LYS A 156 1.86 -2.70 -1.54
C LYS A 156 2.83 -2.14 -0.49
N ASP A 157 2.54 -0.91 0.00
CA ASP A 157 3.38 -0.28 1.02
C ASP A 157 3.22 -0.98 2.36
N TYR A 158 2.02 -1.51 2.64
CA TYR A 158 1.79 -2.35 3.80
C TYR A 158 2.53 -3.69 3.71
N LEU A 159 2.61 -4.32 2.52
CA LEU A 159 3.49 -5.49 2.34
C LEU A 159 4.96 -5.12 2.61
N GLY A 160 5.40 -3.96 2.11
CA GLY A 160 6.73 -3.43 2.41
C GLY A 160 6.95 -3.24 3.91
N PHE A 161 5.98 -2.66 4.61
CA PHE A 161 6.03 -2.50 6.07
C PHE A 161 6.09 -3.85 6.80
N LEU A 162 5.28 -4.84 6.41
CA LEU A 162 5.32 -6.19 7.00
C LEU A 162 6.69 -6.85 6.86
N LEU A 163 7.40 -6.58 5.76
CA LEU A 163 8.72 -7.15 5.48
C LEU A 163 9.86 -6.39 6.17
N THR A 164 9.78 -5.06 6.23
CA THR A 164 10.92 -4.21 6.62
C THR A 164 10.72 -3.42 7.91
N GLY A 165 9.48 -3.28 8.39
CA GLY A 165 9.14 -2.39 9.50
C GLY A 165 9.13 -0.90 9.13
N GLU A 166 9.39 -0.55 7.87
CA GLU A 166 9.50 0.83 7.40
C GLU A 166 8.23 1.28 6.66
N ALA A 167 7.63 2.37 7.12
CA ALA A 167 6.48 2.99 6.46
C ALA A 167 6.97 3.87 5.30
N ILE A 168 7.06 3.29 4.11
CA ILE A 168 7.58 3.94 2.89
C ILE A 168 6.56 3.78 1.77
N SER A 169 6.36 4.86 1.00
CA SER A 169 5.59 4.86 -0.24
C SER A 169 6.33 5.63 -1.33
N ASP A 170 5.78 5.64 -2.53
CA ASP A 170 6.27 6.47 -3.63
C ASP A 170 5.23 7.54 -4.02
N PRO A 171 5.66 8.65 -4.63
CA PRO A 171 4.76 9.75 -4.95
C PRO A 171 3.59 9.37 -5.86
N TRP A 172 3.77 8.39 -6.75
CA TRP A 172 2.73 7.95 -7.68
C TRP A 172 1.69 7.06 -7.00
N SER A 173 2.12 6.24 -6.06
CA SER A 173 1.23 5.33 -5.33
C SER A 173 0.38 6.05 -4.29
N THR A 174 0.87 7.14 -3.71
CA THR A 174 0.14 7.90 -2.67
C THR A 174 -1.16 8.56 -3.17
N LYS A 175 -1.35 8.72 -4.50
CA LYS A 175 -2.60 9.14 -5.15
C LYS A 175 -3.37 10.26 -4.42
N GLY A 176 -2.72 11.42 -4.34
CA GLY A 176 -3.33 12.64 -3.78
C GLY A 176 -2.95 12.95 -2.34
N LEU A 177 -2.08 12.15 -1.71
CA LEU A 177 -1.51 12.48 -0.40
C LEU A 177 -0.27 13.39 -0.50
N CYS A 178 0.37 13.46 -1.67
CA CYS A 178 1.47 14.38 -1.94
C CYS A 178 1.34 15.00 -3.34
N ASN A 179 2.08 16.08 -3.56
CA ASN A 179 2.31 16.59 -4.91
C ASN A 179 3.39 15.72 -5.58
N VAL A 180 3.01 15.03 -6.65
CA VAL A 180 3.89 14.05 -7.32
C VAL A 180 5.09 14.66 -8.01
N ARG A 181 5.06 15.98 -8.33
CA ARG A 181 6.14 16.68 -9.05
C ARG A 181 7.27 17.11 -8.12
N ASN A 182 6.92 17.71 -6.99
CA ASN A 182 7.88 18.22 -6.02
C ASN A 182 7.99 17.36 -4.75
N ARG A 183 7.19 16.29 -4.66
CA ARG A 183 7.18 15.31 -3.55
C ARG A 183 6.86 15.93 -2.19
N SER A 184 6.22 17.10 -2.17
CA SER A 184 5.83 17.75 -0.93
C SER A 184 4.52 17.18 -0.40
N SER A 185 4.38 17.17 0.92
CA SER A 185 3.09 17.03 1.58
C SER A 185 2.15 18.17 1.16
N ILE A 186 0.85 17.89 1.15
CA ILE A 186 -0.20 18.87 0.86
C ILE A 186 -0.95 19.16 2.16
N ASP A 187 -0.26 19.79 3.11
CA ASP A 187 -0.73 19.96 4.49
C ASP A 187 -2.14 20.56 4.57
N LYS A 188 -2.42 21.59 3.74
CA LYS A 188 -3.77 22.18 3.67
C LYS A 188 -4.86 21.19 3.26
N LEU A 189 -4.54 20.20 2.43
CA LEU A 189 -5.48 19.16 2.04
C LEU A 189 -5.70 18.17 3.18
N PHE A 190 -4.66 17.83 3.93
CA PHE A 190 -4.81 17.03 5.15
C PHE A 190 -5.67 17.73 6.19
N GLU A 191 -5.40 19.01 6.46
CA GLU A 191 -6.18 19.84 7.38
C GLU A 191 -7.65 19.92 6.96
N PHE A 192 -7.92 20.15 5.66
CA PHE A 192 -9.27 20.16 5.11
C PHE A 192 -9.98 18.82 5.32
N CYS A 193 -9.28 17.71 5.15
CA CYS A 193 -9.81 16.37 5.40
C CYS A 193 -9.88 15.99 6.88
N GLY A 194 -9.45 16.85 7.80
CA GLY A 194 -9.45 16.57 9.25
C GLY A 194 -8.35 15.61 9.72
N TRP A 195 -7.25 15.54 8.98
CA TRP A 195 -6.10 14.68 9.30
C TRP A 195 -4.83 15.47 9.56
N ASN A 196 -3.94 14.90 10.39
CA ASN A 196 -2.61 15.46 10.57
C ASN A 196 -1.67 14.96 9.45
N PRO A 197 -0.91 15.83 8.76
CA PRO A 197 0.06 15.41 7.73
C PRO A 197 1.11 14.39 8.20
N ARG A 198 1.34 14.28 9.49
CA ARG A 198 2.28 13.30 10.07
C ARG A 198 1.91 11.83 9.83
N VAL A 199 0.69 11.54 9.36
CA VAL A 199 0.29 10.18 8.96
C VAL A 199 0.86 9.76 7.60
N MET A 200 1.48 10.69 6.87
CA MET A 200 2.17 10.38 5.61
C MET A 200 3.39 9.50 5.86
N PRO A 201 3.55 8.41 5.08
CA PRO A 201 4.78 7.64 5.08
C PRO A 201 5.94 8.45 4.48
N LYS A 202 7.16 7.98 4.71
CA LYS A 202 8.33 8.50 4.01
C LYS A 202 8.18 8.26 2.50
N LEU A 203 8.49 9.27 1.68
CA LEU A 203 8.45 9.14 0.24
C LEU A 203 9.83 8.78 -0.32
N GLN A 204 9.87 7.75 -1.16
CA GLN A 204 11.04 7.32 -1.92
C GLN A 204 10.64 7.01 -3.37
N ASP A 205 11.63 6.96 -4.27
CA ASP A 205 11.39 6.44 -5.61
C ASP A 205 11.14 4.92 -5.57
N GLY A 206 10.23 4.42 -6.40
CA GLY A 206 9.83 3.02 -6.40
C GLY A 206 10.96 2.02 -6.76
N PHE A 207 12.09 2.52 -7.30
CA PHE A 207 13.28 1.70 -7.58
C PHE A 207 14.31 1.69 -6.45
N GLN A 208 14.13 2.50 -5.42
CA GLN A 208 15.03 2.54 -4.26
C GLN A 208 14.68 1.45 -3.26
N THR A 209 15.68 0.92 -2.59
CA THR A 209 15.51 -0.05 -1.51
C THR A 209 14.72 0.58 -0.36
N ARG A 210 13.60 -0.02 0.01
CA ARG A 210 12.74 0.38 1.15
C ARG A 210 13.34 -0.02 2.49
N GLY A 211 14.18 -1.03 2.50
CA GLY A 211 14.77 -1.63 3.68
C GLY A 211 15.12 -3.08 3.45
N LYS A 212 15.30 -3.81 4.53
CA LYS A 212 15.66 -5.22 4.51
C LYS A 212 14.64 -6.03 5.30
N VAL A 213 14.44 -7.28 4.90
CA VAL A 213 13.62 -8.23 5.65
C VAL A 213 14.12 -8.29 7.09
N THR A 214 13.25 -7.96 8.04
CA THR A 214 13.56 -8.02 9.46
C THR A 214 13.57 -9.44 9.97
N ARG A 215 14.11 -9.66 11.15
CA ARG A 215 14.05 -10.96 11.83
C ARG A 215 12.60 -11.42 12.04
N ALA A 216 11.71 -10.54 12.50
CA ALA A 216 10.29 -10.86 12.69
C ALA A 216 9.61 -11.25 11.37
N ALA A 217 9.92 -10.56 10.27
CA ALA A 217 9.42 -10.91 8.94
C ALA A 217 9.98 -12.24 8.44
N SER A 218 11.26 -12.52 8.73
CA SER A 218 11.91 -13.81 8.41
C SER A 218 11.22 -14.97 9.15
N GLU A 219 10.98 -14.82 10.45
CA GLU A 219 10.26 -15.80 11.27
C GLU A 219 8.83 -16.05 10.78
N LEU A 220 8.17 -14.99 10.26
CA LEU A 220 6.81 -15.06 9.74
C LEU A 220 6.71 -15.73 8.36
N THR A 221 7.66 -15.44 7.46
CA THR A 221 7.55 -15.75 6.03
C THR A 221 8.55 -16.82 5.56
N GLY A 222 9.56 -17.13 6.34
CA GLY A 222 10.69 -17.97 5.92
C GLY A 222 11.69 -17.28 4.99
N LEU A 223 11.43 -16.04 4.58
CA LEU A 223 12.37 -15.25 3.75
C LEU A 223 13.66 -14.98 4.54
N PRO A 224 14.85 -15.00 3.91
CA PRO A 224 16.11 -14.71 4.59
C PRO A 224 16.10 -13.31 5.22
N GLU A 225 16.50 -13.22 6.49
CA GLU A 225 16.74 -11.95 7.16
C GLU A 225 17.82 -11.15 6.39
N GLY A 226 17.66 -9.84 6.31
CA GLY A 226 18.59 -8.95 5.61
C GLY A 226 18.41 -8.90 4.09
N LEU A 227 17.42 -9.60 3.52
CA LEU A 227 17.08 -9.56 2.09
C LEU A 227 16.55 -8.18 1.72
N GLU A 228 17.04 -7.59 0.63
CA GLU A 228 16.61 -6.26 0.18
C GLU A 228 15.20 -6.28 -0.40
N VAL A 229 14.42 -5.22 -0.08
CA VAL A 229 13.04 -4.99 -0.53
C VAL A 229 12.94 -3.62 -1.19
N SER A 230 12.37 -3.58 -2.41
CA SER A 230 12.16 -2.36 -3.20
C SER A 230 10.68 -2.15 -3.54
#